data_94dfafc9fc0930d326d33a095ebb0d83
#
_entry.id   94dfafc9fc0930d326d33a095ebb0d83
#
_cell.length_a   1.000
_cell.length_b   1.000
_cell.length_c   1.000
_cell.angle_alpha   90.00
_cell.angle_beta   90.00
_cell.angle_gamma   90.00
#
_symmetry.space_group_name_H-M   'P 1'
#
loop_
_entity.id
_entity.type
_entity.pdbx_description
1 polymer ?
#
loop_
_entity_poly.entity_id
_entity_poly.type
_entity_poly.pdbx_seq_one_letter_code
_entity_poly.pdbx_strand_id
1 'polypeptide(L)'
;MSAMLMVMAGLSAKTKNAELKPRLVVLTDIGDCDVEPDDMESAVRLMSYADCIELEAIMTTVGWNCDPYPEEWTKFLDKVVDAYSIDVYNLRQRSSQKSFLSLKEENGKQRLGYWPSAEYIRNRTMAGSHRAGIGVIGEGNDSDGSDFLIRLADEDDDRPIWVAAWGGGNTLAQAIWRVKQTRTAEELKAFLRKFRIYTITDQDMVYAMRMNRAYSSHRWMLQEFKDDLKFIWDEGTWQLHVGLGVDYWQQYERQVQGHGALGRIYPKYKYGVEGDTPSFLYVMPNGLTDPEDPSQAGWGGCHVFGLCADSLTHAWTSWQEPMKSITEGYKRRFYPDELNDFCARMQWASEGRGNKNPVVVVRSKSGRMQGKVHSPSPIHIKVAAGSDVLLDASKSSDPDGDRLDFLWWQQPEASTYAHPVDISHADDSSVRISVPRDASGKTIHIVCEVHDSGPFRLVAYKRIILDVE
;
A
#
# COMPACT_ATOMS: atom_id res chain seq x y z
N MET A 1 -3.24 -40.90 12.76
CA MET A 1 -4.38 -40.06 12.36
C MET A 1 -4.82 -39.03 13.43
N SER A 2 -4.72 -39.31 14.72
CA SER A 2 -5.21 -38.38 15.78
C SER A 2 -4.36 -37.11 15.99
N ALA A 3 -3.04 -37.18 15.83
CA ALA A 3 -2.13 -36.02 16.03
C ALA A 3 -2.22 -34.97 14.94
N MET A 4 -2.51 -35.38 13.69
CA MET A 4 -2.64 -34.47 12.55
C MET A 4 -3.97 -33.68 12.59
N LEU A 5 -5.04 -34.26 13.13
CA LEU A 5 -6.32 -33.54 13.33
C LEU A 5 -6.25 -32.51 14.47
N MET A 6 -5.47 -32.75 15.53
CA MET A 6 -5.28 -31.75 16.60
C MET A 6 -4.45 -30.55 16.19
N VAL A 7 -3.46 -30.72 15.31
CA VAL A 7 -2.67 -29.59 14.74
C VAL A 7 -3.55 -28.74 13.84
N MET A 8 -4.40 -29.34 13.00
CA MET A 8 -5.35 -28.62 12.14
C MET A 8 -6.43 -27.87 12.93
N ALA A 9 -6.94 -28.43 14.04
CA ALA A 9 -7.93 -27.75 14.87
C ALA A 9 -7.33 -26.57 15.66
N GLY A 10 -6.06 -26.67 16.11
CA GLY A 10 -5.34 -25.58 16.77
C GLY A 10 -4.97 -24.44 15.82
N LEU A 11 -4.69 -24.74 14.56
CA LEU A 11 -4.47 -23.75 13.51
C LEU A 11 -5.78 -23.01 13.14
N SER A 12 -6.91 -23.72 13.04
CA SER A 12 -8.22 -23.14 12.69
C SER A 12 -8.73 -22.13 13.73
N ALA A 13 -8.44 -22.33 15.01
CA ALA A 13 -8.86 -21.40 16.07
C ALA A 13 -8.03 -20.09 16.10
N LYS A 14 -6.73 -20.16 15.79
CA LYS A 14 -5.86 -18.96 15.67
C LYS A 14 -6.12 -18.16 14.40
N THR A 15 -6.60 -18.78 13.32
CA THR A 15 -6.86 -18.10 12.03
C THR A 15 -8.18 -17.32 11.98
N LYS A 16 -9.15 -17.62 12.82
CA LYS A 16 -10.44 -16.90 12.84
C LYS A 16 -10.34 -15.42 13.23
N ASN A 17 -9.20 -14.97 13.77
CA ASN A 17 -9.00 -13.59 14.25
C ASN A 17 -7.81 -12.85 13.60
N ALA A 18 -7.06 -13.47 12.70
CA ALA A 18 -5.98 -12.78 11.98
C ALA A 18 -6.56 -12.06 10.78
N GLU A 19 -6.25 -10.78 10.64
CA GLU A 19 -6.50 -10.06 9.39
C GLU A 19 -5.53 -10.55 8.33
N LEU A 20 -6.04 -10.73 7.13
CA LEU A 20 -5.23 -11.11 5.98
C LEU A 20 -4.52 -9.86 5.45
N LYS A 21 -3.36 -10.05 4.84
CA LYS A 21 -2.62 -8.98 4.17
C LYS A 21 -3.45 -8.33 3.07
N PRO A 22 -3.26 -7.04 2.77
CA PRO A 22 -3.79 -6.47 1.53
C PRO A 22 -3.16 -7.16 0.33
N ARG A 23 -3.98 -7.46 -0.70
CA ARG A 23 -3.55 -8.13 -1.93
C ARG A 23 -3.04 -7.08 -2.91
N LEU A 24 -1.85 -7.30 -3.47
CA LEU A 24 -1.19 -6.35 -4.37
C LEU A 24 -0.71 -7.04 -5.66
N VAL A 25 -1.06 -6.44 -6.78
CA VAL A 25 -0.45 -6.68 -8.09
C VAL A 25 0.33 -5.42 -8.48
N VAL A 26 1.52 -5.60 -9.00
CA VAL A 26 2.35 -4.51 -9.54
C VAL A 26 2.44 -4.64 -11.05
N LEU A 27 2.20 -3.55 -11.77
CA LEU A 27 2.47 -3.39 -13.20
C LEU A 27 3.67 -2.46 -13.34
N THR A 28 4.83 -2.97 -13.76
CA THR A 28 6.11 -2.24 -13.72
C THR A 28 6.75 -2.19 -15.11
N ASP A 29 7.30 -1.07 -15.49
CA ASP A 29 8.18 -0.92 -16.65
C ASP A 29 9.66 -0.96 -16.25
N ILE A 30 9.98 -1.67 -15.17
CA ILE A 30 11.34 -1.85 -14.64
C ILE A 30 12.34 -2.11 -15.75
N GLY A 31 13.39 -1.31 -15.79
CA GLY A 31 14.33 -1.30 -16.87
C GLY A 31 15.78 -1.11 -16.46
N ASP A 32 16.59 -0.70 -17.41
CA ASP A 32 17.97 -0.32 -17.14
C ASP A 32 18.00 0.88 -16.19
N CYS A 33 18.85 0.83 -15.17
CA CYS A 33 18.97 1.90 -14.16
C CYS A 33 19.39 3.25 -14.75
N ASP A 34 19.87 3.28 -16.00
CA ASP A 34 20.09 4.52 -16.74
C ASP A 34 18.81 5.06 -17.41
N VAL A 35 17.72 4.30 -17.36
CA VAL A 35 16.43 4.67 -17.98
C VAL A 35 15.34 4.76 -16.91
N GLU A 36 15.13 3.68 -16.13
CA GLU A 36 14.09 3.54 -15.10
C GLU A 36 14.70 3.03 -13.77
N PRO A 37 15.42 3.87 -13.03
CA PRO A 37 16.03 3.44 -11.75
C PRO A 37 15.01 3.28 -10.62
N ASP A 38 13.92 4.04 -10.62
CA ASP A 38 12.97 4.15 -9.53
C ASP A 38 12.07 2.91 -9.37
N ASP A 39 11.73 2.21 -10.46
CA ASP A 39 11.13 0.88 -10.39
C ASP A 39 12.01 -0.12 -9.63
N MET A 40 13.33 -0.14 -9.89
CA MET A 40 14.26 -0.98 -9.17
C MET A 40 14.34 -0.61 -7.69
N GLU A 41 14.38 0.69 -7.37
CA GLU A 41 14.37 1.21 -6.00
C GLU A 41 13.09 0.79 -5.27
N SER A 42 11.94 1.02 -5.90
CA SER A 42 10.61 0.68 -5.38
C SER A 42 10.42 -0.83 -5.21
N ALA A 43 10.91 -1.65 -6.16
CA ALA A 43 10.86 -3.10 -6.06
C ALA A 43 11.70 -3.64 -4.90
N VAL A 44 12.91 -3.12 -4.69
CA VAL A 44 13.75 -3.46 -3.53
C VAL A 44 13.03 -3.14 -2.23
N ARG A 45 12.43 -1.95 -2.14
CA ARG A 45 11.66 -1.56 -0.96
C ARG A 45 10.45 -2.46 -0.75
N LEU A 46 9.66 -2.73 -1.79
CA LEU A 46 8.49 -3.63 -1.72
C LEU A 46 8.86 -5.01 -1.19
N MET A 47 9.98 -5.60 -1.65
CA MET A 47 10.45 -6.90 -1.15
C MET A 47 10.69 -6.90 0.36
N SER A 48 11.13 -5.77 0.93
CA SER A 48 11.33 -5.66 2.37
C SER A 48 10.02 -5.59 3.16
N TYR A 49 8.88 -5.43 2.51
CA TYR A 49 7.52 -5.41 3.07
C TYR A 49 6.66 -6.63 2.72
N ALA A 50 7.24 -7.68 2.16
CA ALA A 50 6.49 -8.88 1.78
C ALA A 50 5.86 -9.64 2.97
N ASP A 51 6.23 -9.32 4.21
CA ASP A 51 5.57 -9.80 5.42
C ASP A 51 4.24 -9.12 5.71
N CYS A 52 4.03 -7.89 5.23
CA CYS A 52 2.82 -7.09 5.47
C CYS A 52 1.88 -7.04 4.26
N ILE A 53 2.40 -7.24 3.05
CA ILE A 53 1.65 -7.16 1.79
C ILE A 53 1.63 -8.55 1.15
N GLU A 54 0.46 -9.00 0.70
CA GLU A 54 0.34 -10.22 -0.09
C GLU A 54 0.61 -9.89 -1.55
N LEU A 55 1.84 -10.16 -1.99
CA LEU A 55 2.28 -9.94 -3.35
C LEU A 55 1.69 -11.01 -4.26
N GLU A 56 0.64 -10.65 -4.99
CA GLU A 56 -0.08 -11.56 -5.89
C GLU A 56 0.65 -11.74 -7.22
N ALA A 57 1.20 -10.67 -7.77
CA ALA A 57 2.04 -10.71 -8.96
C ALA A 57 2.86 -9.44 -9.14
N ILE A 58 3.98 -9.56 -9.86
CA ILE A 58 4.71 -8.47 -10.47
C ILE A 58 4.75 -8.74 -11.98
N MET A 59 4.20 -7.83 -12.77
CA MET A 59 4.04 -7.98 -14.20
C MET A 59 4.81 -6.88 -14.92
N THR A 60 5.70 -7.28 -15.85
CA THR A 60 6.31 -6.27 -16.72
C THR A 60 5.29 -5.72 -17.69
N THR A 61 5.34 -4.42 -17.95
CA THR A 61 4.43 -3.73 -18.85
C THR A 61 5.18 -2.63 -19.59
N VAL A 62 4.55 -2.06 -20.60
CA VAL A 62 5.02 -0.83 -21.23
C VAL A 62 5.01 0.31 -20.20
N GLY A 63 5.85 1.31 -20.40
CA GLY A 63 5.85 2.47 -19.52
C GLY A 63 6.23 3.76 -20.21
N TRP A 64 6.53 4.73 -19.40
CA TRP A 64 6.77 6.11 -19.79
C TRP A 64 7.92 6.29 -20.78
N ASN A 65 8.98 5.47 -20.66
CA ASN A 65 10.21 5.60 -21.44
C ASN A 65 10.36 4.57 -22.56
N CYS A 66 9.44 3.59 -22.67
CA CYS A 66 9.56 2.53 -23.67
C CYS A 66 8.20 2.08 -24.22
N ASP A 67 8.11 1.99 -25.54
CA ASP A 67 7.05 1.32 -26.30
C ASP A 67 7.62 0.86 -27.65
N PRO A 68 7.77 -0.45 -27.86
CA PRO A 68 7.46 -1.57 -26.96
C PRO A 68 8.43 -1.68 -25.78
N TYR A 69 7.96 -2.31 -24.68
CA TYR A 69 8.81 -2.70 -23.58
C TYR A 69 9.80 -3.79 -24.03
N PRO A 70 11.11 -3.62 -23.79
CA PRO A 70 12.12 -4.60 -24.18
C PRO A 70 12.00 -5.89 -23.36
N GLU A 71 11.74 -7.02 -24.02
CA GLU A 71 11.55 -8.31 -23.33
C GLU A 71 12.76 -8.71 -22.47
N GLU A 72 13.97 -8.37 -22.89
CA GLU A 72 15.19 -8.64 -22.13
C GLU A 72 15.29 -7.88 -20.81
N TRP A 73 14.44 -6.88 -20.56
CA TRP A 73 14.39 -6.15 -19.30
C TRP A 73 13.72 -6.95 -18.18
N THR A 74 12.98 -8.00 -18.48
CA THR A 74 12.43 -8.93 -17.46
C THR A 74 13.51 -9.48 -16.52
N LYS A 75 14.78 -9.58 -16.99
CA LYS A 75 15.96 -9.93 -16.16
C LYS A 75 16.14 -9.03 -14.92
N PHE A 76 15.60 -7.81 -14.92
CA PHE A 76 15.71 -6.91 -13.78
C PHE A 76 14.80 -7.36 -12.63
N LEU A 77 13.62 -7.93 -12.92
CA LEU A 77 12.80 -8.60 -11.91
C LEU A 77 13.50 -9.84 -11.34
N ASP A 78 14.18 -10.61 -12.19
CA ASP A 78 14.97 -11.76 -11.72
C ASP A 78 16.04 -11.32 -10.71
N LYS A 79 16.74 -10.21 -10.97
CA LYS A 79 17.73 -9.67 -10.03
C LYS A 79 17.11 -9.32 -8.66
N VAL A 80 15.90 -8.74 -8.66
CA VAL A 80 15.18 -8.41 -7.40
C VAL A 80 14.83 -9.68 -6.65
N VAL A 81 14.28 -10.69 -7.32
CA VAL A 81 13.90 -11.97 -6.70
C VAL A 81 15.13 -12.74 -6.23
N ASP A 82 16.23 -12.72 -6.99
CA ASP A 82 17.50 -13.34 -6.58
C ASP A 82 18.08 -12.68 -5.33
N ALA A 83 18.07 -11.36 -5.26
CA ALA A 83 18.49 -10.61 -4.07
C ALA A 83 17.60 -10.92 -2.85
N TYR A 84 16.27 -10.92 -3.04
CA TYR A 84 15.33 -11.32 -2.01
C TYR A 84 15.58 -12.75 -1.52
N SER A 85 15.90 -13.69 -2.41
CA SER A 85 16.19 -15.09 -2.05
C SER A 85 17.32 -15.24 -1.04
N ILE A 86 18.26 -14.30 -1.04
CA ILE A 86 19.37 -14.26 -0.09
C ILE A 86 18.91 -13.64 1.24
N ASP A 87 18.25 -12.48 1.17
CA ASP A 87 17.94 -11.67 2.34
C ASP A 87 16.73 -12.19 3.14
N VAL A 88 15.82 -12.92 2.52
CA VAL A 88 14.60 -13.44 3.18
C VAL A 88 14.90 -14.34 4.38
N TYR A 89 16.06 -14.98 4.44
CA TYR A 89 16.47 -15.76 5.62
C TYR A 89 16.68 -14.88 6.85
N ASN A 90 17.33 -13.74 6.68
CA ASN A 90 17.54 -12.74 7.72
C ASN A 90 16.21 -12.07 8.11
N LEU A 91 15.41 -11.66 7.13
CA LEU A 91 14.09 -11.07 7.33
C LEU A 91 13.19 -12.00 8.18
N ARG A 92 13.15 -13.31 7.82
CA ARG A 92 12.45 -14.33 8.62
C ARG A 92 12.97 -14.46 10.03
N GLN A 93 14.28 -14.46 10.20
CA GLN A 93 14.91 -14.59 11.51
C GLN A 93 14.50 -13.42 12.40
N ARG A 94 14.49 -12.20 11.87
CA ARG A 94 14.08 -11.02 12.62
C ARG A 94 12.61 -11.03 12.99
N SER A 95 11.72 -11.49 12.11
CA SER A 95 10.30 -11.63 12.39
C SER A 95 9.96 -12.87 13.26
N SER A 96 10.97 -13.65 13.68
CA SER A 96 10.82 -14.93 14.39
C SER A 96 10.05 -16.00 13.61
N GLN A 97 9.98 -15.87 12.30
CA GLN A 97 9.34 -16.84 11.42
C GLN A 97 10.28 -18.02 11.16
N LYS A 98 9.81 -19.25 11.40
CA LYS A 98 10.65 -20.48 11.35
C LYS A 98 10.49 -21.30 10.08
N SER A 99 9.48 -21.02 9.26
CA SER A 99 9.23 -21.74 8.01
C SER A 99 8.75 -20.79 6.93
N PHE A 100 8.85 -21.19 5.65
CA PHE A 100 8.26 -20.48 4.52
C PHE A 100 6.83 -20.94 4.24
N LEU A 101 6.22 -21.61 5.20
CA LEU A 101 4.88 -22.11 5.06
C LEU A 101 3.90 -20.95 4.84
N SER A 102 3.28 -20.91 3.69
CA SER A 102 2.28 -19.94 3.29
C SER A 102 0.97 -20.66 3.01
N LEU A 103 -0.13 -20.11 3.50
CA LEU A 103 -1.44 -20.62 3.12
C LEU A 103 -1.72 -20.38 1.63
N LYS A 104 -1.11 -19.35 1.03
CA LYS A 104 -1.21 -19.09 -0.40
C LYS A 104 -0.46 -20.13 -1.21
N GLU A 105 0.76 -20.51 -0.78
CA GLU A 105 1.53 -21.57 -1.42
C GLU A 105 0.87 -22.96 -1.26
N GLU A 106 0.31 -23.26 -0.11
CA GLU A 106 -0.30 -24.58 0.18
C GLU A 106 -1.79 -24.64 -0.16
N ASN A 107 -2.53 -23.60 0.20
CA ASN A 107 -4.00 -23.58 0.16
C ASN A 107 -4.55 -22.32 -0.56
N GLY A 108 -3.70 -21.57 -1.26
CA GLY A 108 -4.07 -20.35 -1.95
C GLY A 108 -4.26 -19.11 -1.05
N LYS A 109 -3.84 -19.13 0.24
CA LYS A 109 -4.04 -18.00 1.18
C LYS A 109 -2.82 -17.78 2.05
N GLN A 110 -2.39 -16.51 2.16
CA GLN A 110 -1.35 -16.08 3.10
C GLN A 110 -1.94 -15.56 4.42
N ARG A 111 -1.12 -15.56 5.46
CA ARG A 111 -1.43 -14.94 6.75
C ARG A 111 -0.61 -13.67 6.94
N LEU A 112 -1.16 -12.73 7.71
CA LEU A 112 -0.42 -11.53 8.11
C LEU A 112 0.89 -11.91 8.82
N GLY A 113 1.97 -11.21 8.48
CA GLY A 113 3.30 -11.43 9.05
C GLY A 113 4.09 -12.60 8.45
N TYR A 114 3.59 -13.21 7.39
CA TYR A 114 4.27 -14.29 6.71
C TYR A 114 5.20 -13.77 5.59
N TRP A 115 6.43 -14.29 5.53
CA TRP A 115 7.37 -14.03 4.44
C TRP A 115 7.22 -15.10 3.35
N PRO A 116 6.86 -14.76 2.11
CA PRO A 116 6.79 -15.72 1.01
C PRO A 116 8.18 -16.26 0.66
N SER A 117 8.23 -17.46 0.08
CA SER A 117 9.47 -17.97 -0.51
C SER A 117 9.82 -17.20 -1.80
N ALA A 118 11.11 -17.16 -2.14
CA ALA A 118 11.55 -16.57 -3.41
C ALA A 118 10.96 -17.33 -4.61
N GLU A 119 10.77 -18.66 -4.49
CA GLU A 119 10.12 -19.47 -5.52
C GLU A 119 8.65 -19.04 -5.72
N TYR A 120 7.91 -18.80 -4.63
CA TYR A 120 6.55 -18.29 -4.70
C TYR A 120 6.51 -16.96 -5.46
N ILE A 121 7.40 -16.02 -5.15
CA ILE A 121 7.45 -14.72 -5.83
C ILE A 121 7.83 -14.91 -7.30
N ARG A 122 8.85 -15.74 -7.61
CA ARG A 122 9.29 -16.01 -8.98
C ARG A 122 8.17 -16.56 -9.85
N ASN A 123 7.35 -17.46 -9.31
CA ASN A 123 6.20 -18.02 -10.03
C ASN A 123 5.05 -17.00 -10.23
N ARG A 124 5.19 -15.79 -9.68
CA ARG A 124 4.26 -14.66 -9.81
C ARG A 124 4.88 -13.45 -10.53
N THR A 125 6.09 -13.60 -11.04
CA THR A 125 6.67 -12.65 -11.99
C THR A 125 6.36 -13.12 -13.41
N MET A 126 5.79 -12.24 -14.24
CA MET A 126 5.36 -12.59 -15.59
C MET A 126 5.31 -11.39 -16.51
N ALA A 127 5.21 -11.66 -17.81
CA ALA A 127 4.99 -10.62 -18.81
C ALA A 127 3.52 -10.18 -18.83
N GLY A 128 3.30 -8.88 -18.80
CA GLY A 128 2.03 -8.25 -19.16
C GLY A 128 2.03 -7.73 -20.59
N SER A 129 1.27 -6.69 -20.86
CA SER A 129 1.19 -6.05 -22.18
C SER A 129 2.41 -5.16 -22.40
N HIS A 130 3.19 -5.43 -23.43
CA HIS A 130 4.44 -4.71 -23.76
C HIS A 130 4.25 -3.55 -24.74
N ARG A 131 3.01 -3.18 -25.06
CA ARG A 131 2.65 -2.07 -25.95
C ARG A 131 1.62 -1.16 -25.28
N ALA A 132 1.75 0.15 -25.51
CA ALA A 132 0.87 1.17 -24.95
C ALA A 132 -0.41 1.39 -25.75
N GLY A 133 -1.44 1.84 -25.04
CA GLY A 133 -2.61 2.45 -25.61
C GLY A 133 -3.75 1.50 -25.96
N ILE A 134 -4.93 2.08 -26.19
CA ILE A 134 -6.16 1.34 -26.50
C ILE A 134 -6.10 0.59 -27.83
N GLY A 135 -5.22 0.99 -28.76
CA GLY A 135 -5.07 0.34 -30.07
C GLY A 135 -4.49 -1.08 -29.99
N VAL A 136 -3.93 -1.47 -28.85
CA VAL A 136 -3.37 -2.81 -28.60
C VAL A 136 -4.15 -3.56 -27.50
N ILE A 137 -5.39 -3.17 -27.26
CA ILE A 137 -6.37 -3.92 -26.46
C ILE A 137 -7.32 -4.60 -27.45
N GLY A 138 -7.56 -5.91 -27.29
CA GLY A 138 -8.46 -6.64 -28.15
C GLY A 138 -8.03 -8.06 -28.46
N GLU A 139 -8.63 -8.64 -29.48
CA GLU A 139 -8.34 -10.03 -29.89
C GLU A 139 -6.87 -10.20 -30.30
N GLY A 140 -6.24 -11.28 -29.75
CA GLY A 140 -4.83 -11.58 -30.01
C GLY A 140 -3.81 -10.80 -29.18
N ASN A 141 -4.26 -9.96 -28.22
CA ASN A 141 -3.38 -9.18 -27.34
C ASN A 141 -3.39 -9.68 -25.88
N ASP A 142 -3.91 -10.88 -25.63
CA ASP A 142 -3.80 -11.51 -24.31
C ASP A 142 -2.33 -11.75 -23.95
N SER A 143 -2.02 -11.61 -22.68
CA SER A 143 -0.70 -11.89 -22.11
C SER A 143 -0.85 -12.81 -20.90
N ASP A 144 0.27 -13.44 -20.48
CA ASP A 144 0.27 -14.22 -19.24
C ASP A 144 -0.27 -13.44 -18.05
N GLY A 145 0.07 -12.14 -18.00
CA GLY A 145 -0.41 -11.22 -16.97
C GLY A 145 -1.93 -10.97 -17.04
N SER A 146 -2.47 -10.69 -18.23
CA SER A 146 -3.92 -10.47 -18.37
C SER A 146 -4.72 -11.72 -18.02
N ASP A 147 -4.27 -12.89 -18.43
CA ASP A 147 -4.90 -14.17 -18.09
C ASP A 147 -4.76 -14.49 -16.60
N PHE A 148 -3.63 -14.14 -15.99
CA PHE A 148 -3.44 -14.30 -14.55
C PHE A 148 -4.40 -13.41 -13.75
N LEU A 149 -4.60 -12.15 -14.14
CA LEU A 149 -5.56 -11.24 -13.48
C LEU A 149 -6.99 -11.79 -13.51
N ILE A 150 -7.39 -12.42 -14.60
CA ILE A 150 -8.71 -13.06 -14.71
C ILE A 150 -8.83 -14.21 -13.70
N ARG A 151 -7.82 -15.11 -13.66
CA ARG A 151 -7.81 -16.22 -12.70
C ARG A 151 -7.76 -15.75 -11.25
N LEU A 152 -6.98 -14.70 -10.97
CA LEU A 152 -6.85 -14.13 -9.64
C LEU A 152 -8.17 -13.53 -9.13
N ALA A 153 -8.91 -12.86 -9.99
CA ALA A 153 -10.22 -12.31 -9.65
C ALA A 153 -11.29 -13.38 -9.44
N ASP A 154 -11.13 -14.54 -10.08
CA ASP A 154 -12.04 -15.70 -9.95
C ASP A 154 -11.76 -16.52 -8.66
N GLU A 155 -10.71 -16.23 -7.92
CA GLU A 155 -10.46 -16.87 -6.62
C GLU A 155 -11.59 -16.54 -5.62
N ASP A 156 -11.91 -17.53 -4.76
CA ASP A 156 -12.83 -17.37 -3.63
C ASP A 156 -12.18 -16.57 -2.50
N ASP A 157 -11.92 -15.27 -2.77
CA ASP A 157 -11.34 -14.32 -1.84
C ASP A 157 -12.05 -12.97 -2.00
N ASP A 158 -12.71 -12.51 -0.94
CA ASP A 158 -13.48 -11.26 -0.95
C ASP A 158 -12.62 -10.00 -0.81
N ARG A 159 -11.33 -10.15 -0.48
CA ARG A 159 -10.43 -9.01 -0.38
C ARG A 159 -10.24 -8.35 -1.74
N PRO A 160 -10.23 -7.02 -1.82
CA PRO A 160 -9.91 -6.32 -3.05
C PRO A 160 -8.47 -6.63 -3.50
N ILE A 161 -8.27 -6.59 -4.81
CA ILE A 161 -6.95 -6.69 -5.45
C ILE A 161 -6.52 -5.26 -5.78
N TRP A 162 -5.51 -4.77 -5.09
CA TRP A 162 -4.88 -3.49 -5.40
C TRP A 162 -3.91 -3.66 -6.56
N VAL A 163 -4.05 -2.82 -7.57
CA VAL A 163 -3.14 -2.76 -8.73
C VAL A 163 -2.34 -1.48 -8.61
N ALA A 164 -1.06 -1.60 -8.27
CA ALA A 164 -0.09 -0.52 -8.30
C ALA A 164 0.47 -0.41 -9.72
N ALA A 165 0.04 0.60 -10.45
CA ALA A 165 0.49 0.85 -11.81
C ALA A 165 1.70 1.79 -11.79
N TRP A 166 2.89 1.20 -11.86
CA TRP A 166 4.19 1.86 -12.04
C TRP A 166 4.45 2.12 -13.52
N GLY A 167 3.99 1.22 -14.36
CA GLY A 167 3.93 1.36 -15.81
C GLY A 167 2.49 1.36 -16.34
N GLY A 168 2.32 1.09 -17.64
CA GLY A 168 1.04 1.16 -18.34
C GLY A 168 -0.04 0.20 -17.85
N GLY A 169 -1.30 0.60 -18.00
CA GLY A 169 -2.48 -0.13 -17.55
C GLY A 169 -2.99 -1.20 -18.52
N ASN A 170 -2.33 -1.37 -19.66
CA ASN A 170 -2.80 -2.23 -20.75
C ASN A 170 -3.08 -3.67 -20.34
N THR A 171 -2.29 -4.23 -19.41
CA THR A 171 -2.47 -5.61 -18.93
C THR A 171 -3.84 -5.79 -18.25
N LEU A 172 -4.21 -4.87 -17.36
CA LEU A 172 -5.53 -4.90 -16.72
C LEU A 172 -6.64 -4.59 -17.72
N ALA A 173 -6.43 -3.61 -18.59
CA ALA A 173 -7.40 -3.24 -19.62
C ALA A 173 -7.68 -4.41 -20.59
N GLN A 174 -6.67 -5.19 -20.96
CA GLN A 174 -6.84 -6.41 -21.77
C GLN A 174 -7.64 -7.49 -21.02
N ALA A 175 -7.34 -7.71 -19.74
CA ALA A 175 -8.12 -8.64 -18.90
C ALA A 175 -9.60 -8.23 -18.84
N ILE A 176 -9.89 -6.94 -18.62
CA ILE A 176 -11.25 -6.40 -18.62
C ILE A 176 -11.92 -6.59 -19.98
N TRP A 177 -11.20 -6.28 -21.07
CA TRP A 177 -11.71 -6.47 -22.42
C TRP A 177 -12.08 -7.94 -22.67
N ARG A 178 -11.21 -8.90 -22.31
CA ARG A 178 -11.47 -10.33 -22.49
C ARG A 178 -12.68 -10.78 -21.69
N VAL A 179 -12.82 -10.37 -20.44
CA VAL A 179 -14.00 -10.66 -19.61
C VAL A 179 -15.28 -10.06 -20.22
N LYS A 180 -15.20 -8.81 -20.72
CA LYS A 180 -16.34 -8.15 -21.41
C LYS A 180 -16.81 -8.93 -22.66
N GLN A 181 -15.90 -9.63 -23.37
CA GLN A 181 -16.25 -10.42 -24.55
C GLN A 181 -16.82 -11.82 -24.21
N THR A 182 -16.46 -12.37 -23.05
CA THR A 182 -16.70 -13.79 -22.75
C THR A 182 -17.70 -14.04 -21.63
N ARG A 183 -18.10 -12.98 -20.88
CA ARG A 183 -18.98 -13.11 -19.71
C ARG A 183 -20.19 -12.19 -19.81
N THR A 184 -21.18 -12.44 -18.97
CA THR A 184 -22.37 -11.57 -18.83
C THR A 184 -22.01 -10.21 -18.23
N ALA A 185 -22.90 -9.23 -18.34
CA ALA A 185 -22.72 -7.90 -17.75
C ALA A 185 -22.57 -7.96 -16.22
N GLU A 186 -23.32 -8.85 -15.57
CA GLU A 186 -23.26 -9.06 -14.12
C GLU A 186 -21.91 -9.65 -13.69
N GLU A 187 -21.40 -10.64 -14.43
CA GLU A 187 -20.08 -11.24 -14.17
C GLU A 187 -18.95 -10.23 -14.44
N LEU A 188 -19.05 -9.42 -15.49
CA LEU A 188 -18.12 -8.32 -15.74
C LEU A 188 -18.11 -7.34 -14.57
N LYS A 189 -19.27 -6.95 -14.09
CA LYS A 189 -19.40 -6.04 -12.95
C LYS A 189 -18.80 -6.63 -11.67
N ALA A 190 -19.04 -7.91 -11.41
CA ALA A 190 -18.43 -8.62 -10.27
C ALA A 190 -16.90 -8.67 -10.39
N PHE A 191 -16.38 -8.92 -11.60
CA PHE A 191 -14.94 -8.90 -11.89
C PHE A 191 -14.32 -7.52 -11.63
N LEU A 192 -14.91 -6.45 -12.18
CA LEU A 192 -14.42 -5.08 -12.03
C LEU A 192 -14.32 -4.66 -10.55
N ARG A 193 -15.33 -5.01 -9.76
CA ARG A 193 -15.38 -4.67 -8.32
C ARG A 193 -14.32 -5.35 -7.45
N LYS A 194 -13.64 -6.36 -7.97
CA LYS A 194 -12.48 -6.95 -7.27
C LYS A 194 -11.27 -6.01 -7.28
N PHE A 195 -11.17 -5.10 -8.24
CA PHE A 195 -9.97 -4.28 -8.44
C PHE A 195 -10.07 -2.88 -7.83
N ARG A 196 -8.92 -2.41 -7.35
CA ARG A 196 -8.62 -1.04 -6.94
C ARG A 196 -7.32 -0.65 -7.63
N ILE A 197 -7.28 0.47 -8.30
CA ILE A 197 -6.11 0.89 -9.07
C ILE A 197 -5.49 2.11 -8.41
N TYR A 198 -4.19 2.05 -8.15
CA TYR A 198 -3.39 3.22 -7.83
C TYR A 198 -2.42 3.43 -8.99
N THR A 199 -2.64 4.47 -9.77
CA THR A 199 -1.77 4.83 -10.89
C THR A 199 -0.98 6.09 -10.57
N ILE A 200 0.30 6.08 -10.98
CA ILE A 200 1.20 7.22 -10.89
C ILE A 200 1.05 7.99 -12.18
N THR A 201 0.13 8.94 -12.18
CA THR A 201 -0.34 9.65 -13.37
C THR A 201 -0.77 8.70 -14.52
N ASP A 202 -0.62 9.11 -15.78
CA ASP A 202 -0.99 8.32 -16.95
C ASP A 202 0.24 7.64 -17.56
N GLN A 203 0.54 6.44 -17.10
CA GLN A 203 1.74 5.69 -17.50
C GLN A 203 1.68 5.09 -18.92
N ASP A 204 0.51 5.08 -19.57
CA ASP A 204 0.40 4.70 -20.98
C ASP A 204 0.93 5.76 -21.95
N MET A 205 1.21 6.93 -21.44
CA MET A 205 1.61 8.07 -22.23
C MET A 205 3.13 8.08 -22.42
N VAL A 206 3.65 7.18 -23.24
CA VAL A 206 5.05 7.26 -23.67
C VAL A 206 5.39 8.68 -24.18
N TYR A 207 6.61 9.11 -23.98
CA TYR A 207 7.03 10.50 -24.20
C TYR A 207 6.54 11.11 -25.52
N ALA A 208 6.62 10.36 -26.62
CA ALA A 208 6.19 10.78 -27.95
C ALA A 208 4.66 10.90 -28.12
N MET A 209 3.86 10.27 -27.25
CA MET A 209 2.40 10.20 -27.35
C MET A 209 1.67 10.96 -26.24
N ARG A 210 2.38 11.66 -25.37
CA ARG A 210 1.84 12.41 -24.21
C ARG A 210 0.64 13.29 -24.51
N MET A 211 0.56 13.81 -25.71
CA MET A 211 -0.49 14.75 -26.10
C MET A 211 -1.77 14.03 -26.59
N ASN A 212 -1.71 12.73 -26.85
CA ASN A 212 -2.87 11.98 -27.33
C ASN A 212 -3.59 11.26 -26.18
N ARG A 213 -4.36 12.04 -25.43
CA ARG A 213 -5.12 11.56 -24.27
C ARG A 213 -6.16 10.48 -24.58
N ALA A 214 -6.64 10.41 -25.82
CA ALA A 214 -7.57 9.37 -26.27
C ALA A 214 -6.91 7.98 -26.37
N TYR A 215 -5.59 7.93 -26.29
CA TYR A 215 -4.82 6.70 -26.46
C TYR A 215 -4.68 5.88 -25.17
N SER A 216 -4.91 6.47 -24.02
CA SER A 216 -4.64 5.87 -22.71
C SER A 216 -5.61 4.75 -22.34
N SER A 217 -5.07 3.59 -21.97
CA SER A 217 -5.85 2.48 -21.42
C SER A 217 -6.42 2.79 -20.04
N HIS A 218 -5.71 3.56 -19.21
CA HIS A 218 -6.20 4.02 -17.91
C HIS A 218 -7.47 4.87 -18.05
N ARG A 219 -7.47 5.82 -19.00
CA ARG A 219 -8.63 6.68 -19.27
C ARG A 219 -9.78 5.91 -19.87
N TRP A 220 -9.47 4.97 -20.76
CA TRP A 220 -10.48 4.08 -21.30
C TRP A 220 -11.20 3.31 -20.18
N MET A 221 -10.44 2.71 -19.25
CA MET A 221 -11.01 2.01 -18.10
C MET A 221 -11.88 2.93 -17.24
N LEU A 222 -11.40 4.15 -16.94
CA LEU A 222 -12.16 5.13 -16.17
C LEU A 222 -13.44 5.59 -16.87
N GLN A 223 -13.40 5.82 -18.18
CA GLN A 223 -14.57 6.29 -18.94
C GLN A 223 -15.63 5.22 -19.07
N GLU A 224 -15.22 3.98 -19.36
CA GLU A 224 -16.15 2.86 -19.59
C GLU A 224 -16.72 2.28 -18.28
N PHE A 225 -15.94 2.30 -17.17
CA PHE A 225 -16.25 1.55 -15.95
C PHE A 225 -16.16 2.38 -14.66
N LYS A 226 -16.36 3.69 -14.74
CA LYS A 226 -16.22 4.65 -13.63
C LYS A 226 -17.05 4.29 -12.38
N ASP A 227 -18.15 3.60 -12.54
CA ASP A 227 -19.06 3.25 -11.44
C ASP A 227 -18.68 1.93 -10.75
N ASP A 228 -17.81 1.14 -11.34
CA ASP A 228 -17.43 -0.19 -10.87
C ASP A 228 -15.93 -0.33 -10.58
N LEU A 229 -15.08 0.58 -11.12
CA LEU A 229 -13.64 0.65 -10.81
C LEU A 229 -13.32 1.82 -9.91
N LYS A 230 -12.48 1.58 -8.90
CA LYS A 230 -11.95 2.62 -8.01
C LYS A 230 -10.53 2.96 -8.44
N PHE A 231 -10.32 4.22 -8.82
CA PHE A 231 -9.02 4.76 -9.20
C PHE A 231 -8.53 5.79 -8.20
N ILE A 232 -7.31 5.59 -7.72
CA ILE A 232 -6.46 6.63 -7.17
C ILE A 232 -5.55 7.07 -8.31
N TRP A 233 -5.70 8.32 -8.73
CA TRP A 233 -4.87 8.94 -9.78
C TRP A 233 -3.92 9.92 -9.11
N ASP A 234 -2.75 9.41 -8.75
CA ASP A 234 -1.78 10.21 -8.01
C ASP A 234 -0.98 11.11 -8.94
N GLU A 235 -1.00 12.40 -8.64
CA GLU A 235 -0.28 13.44 -9.40
C GLU A 235 0.59 14.31 -8.50
N GLY A 236 0.37 14.27 -7.19
CA GLY A 236 1.08 15.14 -6.25
C GLY A 236 2.00 14.38 -5.30
N THR A 237 1.54 13.24 -4.80
CA THR A 237 2.27 12.50 -3.77
C THR A 237 3.59 11.95 -4.29
N TRP A 238 3.58 11.32 -5.48
CA TRP A 238 4.80 10.76 -6.07
C TRP A 238 5.83 11.83 -6.38
N GLN A 239 5.41 12.98 -6.95
CA GLN A 239 6.32 14.09 -7.26
C GLN A 239 7.03 14.61 -6.01
N LEU A 240 6.29 14.76 -4.91
CA LEU A 240 6.89 15.18 -3.64
C LEU A 240 7.77 14.07 -3.05
N HIS A 241 7.35 12.81 -3.17
CA HIS A 241 8.10 11.66 -2.68
C HIS A 241 9.50 11.60 -3.29
N VAL A 242 9.60 11.67 -4.63
CA VAL A 242 10.89 11.64 -5.33
C VAL A 242 11.79 12.82 -4.94
N GLY A 243 11.23 14.00 -4.73
CA GLY A 243 11.95 15.19 -4.27
C GLY A 243 12.49 15.03 -2.85
N LEU A 244 11.65 14.56 -1.93
CA LEU A 244 12.06 14.27 -0.55
C LEU A 244 13.15 13.18 -0.52
N GLY A 245 13.03 12.15 -1.36
CA GLY A 245 14.09 11.14 -1.48
C GLY A 245 15.45 11.72 -1.83
N VAL A 246 15.48 12.70 -2.73
CA VAL A 246 16.72 13.43 -3.05
C VAL A 246 17.22 14.21 -1.84
N ASP A 247 16.34 14.90 -1.11
CA ASP A 247 16.70 15.63 0.11
C ASP A 247 17.30 14.71 1.20
N TYR A 248 16.77 13.48 1.30
CA TYR A 248 17.21 12.47 2.26
C TYR A 248 18.25 11.47 1.70
N TRP A 249 18.80 11.70 0.49
CA TRP A 249 19.65 10.73 -0.19
C TRP A 249 20.81 10.21 0.64
N GLN A 250 21.44 11.05 1.47
CA GLN A 250 22.51 10.61 2.36
C GLN A 250 22.11 9.51 3.34
N GLN A 251 20.82 9.45 3.71
CA GLN A 251 20.31 8.38 4.55
C GLN A 251 20.16 7.09 3.74
N TYR A 252 19.68 7.17 2.49
CA TYR A 252 19.65 6.04 1.57
C TYR A 252 21.04 5.46 1.32
N GLU A 253 22.04 6.29 1.04
CA GLU A 253 23.41 5.83 0.84
C GLU A 253 23.96 5.08 2.07
N ARG A 254 23.64 5.54 3.26
CA ARG A 254 24.21 4.97 4.51
C ARG A 254 23.42 3.79 5.05
N GLN A 255 22.10 3.75 4.84
CA GLN A 255 21.22 2.83 5.53
C GLN A 255 20.48 1.86 4.61
N VAL A 256 20.46 2.10 3.30
CA VAL A 256 19.80 1.26 2.31
C VAL A 256 20.84 0.62 1.39
N GLN A 257 21.61 1.44 0.66
CA GLN A 257 22.62 0.91 -0.28
C GLN A 257 23.65 0.04 0.45
N GLY A 258 23.94 -1.13 -0.12
CA GLY A 258 24.90 -2.08 0.46
C GLY A 258 24.37 -2.92 1.64
N HIS A 259 23.17 -2.66 2.13
CA HIS A 259 22.56 -3.45 3.20
C HIS A 259 21.84 -4.69 2.61
N GLY A 260 22.38 -5.86 2.86
CA GLY A 260 21.90 -7.12 2.29
C GLY A 260 22.15 -7.23 0.78
N ALA A 261 21.56 -8.25 0.17
CA ALA A 261 21.58 -8.43 -1.28
C ALA A 261 20.65 -7.43 -1.98
N LEU A 262 19.51 -7.12 -1.38
CA LEU A 262 18.57 -6.12 -1.86
C LEU A 262 19.23 -4.73 -1.92
N GLY A 263 19.91 -4.30 -0.86
CA GLY A 263 20.58 -3.00 -0.87
C GLY A 263 21.78 -2.91 -1.83
N ARG A 264 22.39 -4.04 -2.20
CA ARG A 264 23.46 -4.04 -3.22
C ARG A 264 22.97 -3.77 -4.62
N ILE A 265 21.69 -4.08 -4.93
CA ILE A 265 21.10 -3.81 -6.23
C ILE A 265 20.32 -2.49 -6.26
N TYR A 266 20.19 -1.81 -5.11
CA TYR A 266 19.51 -0.51 -5.01
C TYR A 266 20.35 0.54 -5.74
N PRO A 267 19.86 1.12 -6.86
CA PRO A 267 20.65 2.03 -7.67
C PRO A 267 20.79 3.40 -7.01
N LYS A 268 21.66 4.25 -7.57
CA LYS A 268 21.61 5.67 -7.32
C LYS A 268 20.50 6.27 -8.19
N TYR A 269 19.68 7.14 -7.59
CA TYR A 269 18.63 7.83 -8.32
C TYR A 269 19.16 8.64 -9.53
N LYS A 270 18.31 8.81 -10.52
CA LYS A 270 18.60 9.64 -11.71
C LYS A 270 17.65 10.83 -11.83
N TYR A 271 16.35 10.60 -11.73
CA TYR A 271 15.32 11.62 -11.89
C TYR A 271 14.64 11.98 -10.56
N GLY A 272 14.73 11.13 -9.59
CA GLY A 272 14.16 11.21 -8.25
C GLY A 272 14.28 9.86 -7.58
N VAL A 273 13.85 9.72 -6.35
CA VAL A 273 13.99 8.49 -5.56
C VAL A 273 12.62 7.81 -5.42
N GLU A 274 12.53 6.52 -5.81
CA GLU A 274 11.37 5.69 -5.51
C GLU A 274 10.02 6.24 -5.99
N GLY A 275 9.92 6.66 -7.27
CA GLY A 275 8.71 7.28 -7.83
C GLY A 275 7.44 6.46 -7.63
N ASP A 276 7.54 5.13 -7.67
CA ASP A 276 6.42 4.19 -7.60
C ASP A 276 6.02 3.78 -6.17
N THR A 277 6.91 4.02 -5.22
CA THR A 277 6.76 3.60 -3.82
C THR A 277 5.46 4.08 -3.17
N PRO A 278 4.93 5.30 -3.38
CA PRO A 278 3.67 5.73 -2.81
C PRO A 278 2.49 4.80 -3.11
N SER A 279 2.50 4.13 -4.26
CA SER A 279 1.40 3.26 -4.70
C SER A 279 1.16 2.07 -3.77
N PHE A 280 2.21 1.41 -3.28
CA PHE A 280 2.06 0.31 -2.35
C PHE A 280 2.11 0.77 -0.88
N LEU A 281 2.75 1.90 -0.58
CA LEU A 281 2.66 2.51 0.75
C LEU A 281 1.23 2.96 1.08
N TYR A 282 0.40 3.20 0.06
CA TYR A 282 -1.02 3.50 0.23
C TYR A 282 -1.79 2.36 0.92
N VAL A 283 -1.41 1.12 0.66
CA VAL A 283 -2.06 -0.07 1.24
C VAL A 283 -1.34 -0.63 2.47
N MET A 284 -0.33 0.06 2.99
CA MET A 284 0.42 -0.40 4.17
C MET A 284 -0.47 -0.55 5.40
N PRO A 285 -0.51 -1.75 6.01
CA PRO A 285 -1.34 -2.00 7.18
C PRO A 285 -0.66 -1.53 8.49
N ASN A 286 -0.27 -0.26 8.55
CA ASN A 286 0.41 0.36 9.69
C ASN A 286 -0.54 0.98 10.74
N GLY A 287 -1.85 0.92 10.50
CA GLY A 287 -2.88 1.44 11.41
C GLY A 287 -3.29 2.89 11.16
N LEU A 288 -2.67 3.55 10.17
CA LEU A 288 -2.91 4.96 9.84
C LEU A 288 -4.15 5.16 8.94
N THR A 289 -4.37 4.23 7.99
CA THR A 289 -5.43 4.37 6.99
C THR A 289 -6.23 3.09 6.80
N ASP A 290 -7.47 3.26 6.31
CA ASP A 290 -8.22 2.27 5.57
C ASP A 290 -8.06 2.59 4.07
N PRO A 291 -7.45 1.72 3.25
CA PRO A 291 -7.27 1.99 1.83
C PRO A 291 -8.59 2.19 1.05
N GLU A 292 -9.72 1.74 1.62
CA GLU A 292 -11.03 1.97 1.02
C GLU A 292 -11.53 3.41 1.19
N ASP A 293 -10.90 4.21 2.06
CA ASP A 293 -11.20 5.63 2.25
C ASP A 293 -10.02 6.53 1.81
N PRO A 294 -9.99 7.01 0.56
CA PRO A 294 -8.89 7.82 0.05
C PRO A 294 -8.71 9.18 0.71
N SER A 295 -9.67 9.65 1.49
CA SER A 295 -9.57 10.91 2.23
C SER A 295 -8.65 10.82 3.45
N GLN A 296 -8.36 9.60 3.91
CA GLN A 296 -7.47 9.36 5.03
C GLN A 296 -6.01 9.56 4.61
N ALA A 297 -5.33 10.47 5.30
CA ALA A 297 -3.91 10.71 5.05
C ALA A 297 -3.05 9.54 5.53
N GLY A 298 -2.19 9.07 4.67
CA GLY A 298 -1.25 7.97 4.90
C GLY A 298 0.07 8.14 4.17
N TRP A 299 0.90 7.13 4.23
CA TRP A 299 2.21 7.14 3.58
C TRP A 299 2.13 7.25 2.05
N GLY A 300 1.05 6.74 1.45
CA GLY A 300 0.75 6.87 0.02
C GLY A 300 -0.13 8.08 -0.33
N GLY A 301 -0.20 9.09 0.54
CA GLY A 301 -0.95 10.32 0.30
C GLY A 301 -2.39 10.31 0.85
N CYS A 302 -3.12 11.36 0.51
CA CYS A 302 -4.58 11.45 0.68
C CYS A 302 -5.19 12.16 -0.52
N HIS A 303 -6.45 11.83 -0.83
CA HIS A 303 -7.06 12.17 -2.10
C HIS A 303 -8.52 12.60 -1.91
N VAL A 304 -9.00 13.41 -2.83
CA VAL A 304 -10.39 13.80 -2.95
C VAL A 304 -10.90 13.42 -4.35
N PHE A 305 -12.16 13.07 -4.48
CA PHE A 305 -12.73 12.85 -5.80
C PHE A 305 -12.88 14.19 -6.53
N GLY A 306 -12.14 14.36 -7.63
CA GLY A 306 -12.07 15.64 -8.33
C GLY A 306 -11.42 15.54 -9.70
N LEU A 307 -11.17 16.72 -10.28
CA LEU A 307 -10.57 16.88 -11.60
C LEU A 307 -9.05 16.75 -11.52
N CYS A 308 -8.48 15.84 -12.31
CA CYS A 308 -7.05 15.61 -12.43
C CYS A 308 -6.34 16.74 -13.20
N ALA A 309 -5.00 16.72 -13.24
CA ALA A 309 -4.16 17.73 -13.91
C ALA A 309 -4.47 17.91 -15.40
N ASP A 310 -4.94 16.86 -16.04
CA ASP A 310 -5.30 16.89 -17.46
C ASP A 310 -6.55 17.71 -17.78
N SER A 311 -7.26 18.20 -16.78
CA SER A 311 -8.50 18.95 -16.87
C SER A 311 -9.66 18.23 -17.57
N LEU A 312 -9.62 16.90 -17.62
CA LEU A 312 -10.63 16.04 -18.27
C LEU A 312 -11.02 14.84 -17.39
N THR A 313 -10.05 14.22 -16.73
CA THR A 313 -10.24 13.01 -15.95
C THR A 313 -10.75 13.34 -14.55
N HIS A 314 -11.78 12.64 -14.08
CA HIS A 314 -12.26 12.68 -12.71
C HIS A 314 -11.93 11.36 -12.01
N ALA A 315 -11.17 11.45 -10.95
CA ALA A 315 -10.78 10.30 -10.11
C ALA A 315 -10.49 10.77 -8.68
N TRP A 316 -10.07 9.87 -7.80
CA TRP A 316 -9.50 10.24 -6.53
C TRP A 316 -8.08 10.80 -6.77
N THR A 317 -7.90 12.10 -6.54
CA THR A 317 -6.65 12.81 -6.85
C THR A 317 -6.30 13.80 -5.74
N SER A 318 -5.03 14.16 -5.67
CA SER A 318 -4.52 15.23 -4.80
C SER A 318 -4.11 16.49 -5.56
N TRP A 319 -4.49 16.62 -6.83
CA TRP A 319 -3.96 17.67 -7.71
C TRP A 319 -4.44 19.09 -7.39
N GLN A 320 -5.71 19.25 -7.02
CA GLN A 320 -6.29 20.58 -6.83
C GLN A 320 -6.19 21.09 -5.41
N GLU A 321 -6.05 22.40 -5.25
CA GLU A 321 -6.14 23.04 -3.94
C GLU A 321 -7.57 22.98 -3.35
N PRO A 322 -7.73 22.83 -2.03
CA PRO A 322 -6.68 22.81 -1.02
C PRO A 322 -6.01 21.42 -0.82
N MET A 323 -6.51 20.36 -1.47
CA MET A 323 -6.04 19.00 -1.23
C MET A 323 -4.56 18.80 -1.58
N LYS A 324 -4.05 19.51 -2.58
CA LYS A 324 -2.62 19.48 -2.93
C LYS A 324 -1.74 19.89 -1.75
N SER A 325 -1.97 21.07 -1.20
CA SER A 325 -1.21 21.56 -0.04
C SER A 325 -1.38 20.67 1.20
N ILE A 326 -2.57 20.12 1.41
CA ILE A 326 -2.87 19.20 2.51
C ILE A 326 -2.06 17.92 2.36
N THR A 327 -2.11 17.28 1.20
CA THR A 327 -1.37 16.05 0.89
C THR A 327 0.14 16.27 1.01
N GLU A 328 0.64 17.39 0.51
CA GLU A 328 2.06 17.74 0.64
C GLU A 328 2.47 17.90 2.12
N GLY A 329 1.64 18.54 2.93
CA GLY A 329 1.88 18.68 4.37
C GLY A 329 1.98 17.32 5.08
N TYR A 330 1.04 16.42 4.84
CA TYR A 330 1.07 15.08 5.41
C TYR A 330 2.25 14.24 4.88
N LYS A 331 2.56 14.31 3.59
CA LYS A 331 3.68 13.59 3.01
C LYS A 331 5.01 14.01 3.64
N ARG A 332 5.25 15.31 3.80
CA ARG A 332 6.44 15.84 4.48
C ARG A 332 6.52 15.40 5.94
N ARG A 333 5.37 15.34 6.62
CA ARG A 333 5.30 14.88 8.02
C ARG A 333 5.68 13.40 8.15
N PHE A 334 5.16 12.53 7.27
CA PHE A 334 5.35 11.08 7.39
C PHE A 334 6.65 10.59 6.75
N TYR A 335 7.26 11.35 5.84
CA TYR A 335 8.44 10.90 5.09
C TYR A 335 9.61 10.42 5.96
N PRO A 336 9.99 11.09 7.05
CA PRO A 336 11.04 10.58 7.94
C PRO A 336 10.70 9.22 8.54
N ASP A 337 9.45 9.01 8.94
CA ASP A 337 9.00 7.76 9.56
C ASP A 337 8.98 6.61 8.56
N GLU A 338 8.47 6.83 7.35
CA GLU A 338 8.45 5.81 6.31
C GLU A 338 9.86 5.43 5.81
N LEU A 339 10.79 6.38 5.78
CA LEU A 339 12.19 6.11 5.44
C LEU A 339 12.90 5.37 6.58
N ASN A 340 12.67 5.76 7.82
CA ASN A 340 13.23 5.09 9.00
C ASN A 340 12.76 3.63 9.09
N ASP A 341 11.49 3.37 8.80
CA ASP A 341 10.94 2.02 8.73
C ASP A 341 11.65 1.18 7.64
N PHE A 342 11.83 1.75 6.45
CA PHE A 342 12.58 1.09 5.38
C PHE A 342 14.04 0.81 5.77
N CYS A 343 14.74 1.77 6.37
CA CYS A 343 16.13 1.59 6.85
C CYS A 343 16.22 0.45 7.88
N ALA A 344 15.27 0.37 8.81
CA ALA A 344 15.23 -0.73 9.79
C ALA A 344 15.05 -2.08 9.09
N ARG A 345 14.17 -2.17 8.09
CA ARG A 345 13.95 -3.39 7.32
C ARG A 345 15.16 -3.80 6.48
N MET A 346 15.91 -2.84 5.96
CA MET A 346 17.17 -3.10 5.27
C MET A 346 18.27 -3.59 6.25
N GLN A 347 18.26 -3.11 7.49
CA GLN A 347 19.11 -3.70 8.54
C GLN A 347 18.68 -5.15 8.85
N TRP A 348 17.38 -5.44 8.91
CA TRP A 348 16.91 -6.83 9.08
C TRP A 348 17.38 -7.72 7.93
N ALA A 349 17.23 -7.25 6.68
CA ALA A 349 17.67 -7.96 5.48
C ALA A 349 19.18 -8.29 5.54
N SER A 350 19.99 -7.35 5.97
CA SER A 350 21.44 -7.50 6.08
C SER A 350 21.89 -8.39 7.24
N GLU A 351 21.28 -8.21 8.42
CA GLU A 351 21.84 -8.71 9.69
C GLU A 351 20.95 -9.73 10.41
N GLY A 352 19.69 -9.90 10.02
CA GLY A 352 18.72 -10.72 10.74
C GLY A 352 18.35 -10.20 12.13
N ARG A 353 18.67 -8.93 12.41
CA ARG A 353 18.42 -8.21 13.67
C ARG A 353 18.10 -6.75 13.39
N GLY A 354 17.68 -6.01 14.39
CA GLY A 354 17.35 -4.59 14.31
C GLY A 354 16.08 -4.26 15.09
N ASN A 355 15.67 -3.02 15.10
CA ASN A 355 14.48 -2.55 15.80
C ASN A 355 13.18 -3.01 15.12
N LYS A 356 12.10 -3.18 15.88
CA LYS A 356 10.73 -3.49 15.40
C LYS A 356 9.78 -2.37 15.77
N ASN A 357 8.77 -2.20 14.94
CA ASN A 357 7.71 -1.24 15.21
C ASN A 357 6.95 -1.57 16.50
N PRO A 358 6.52 -0.55 17.25
CA PRO A 358 5.65 -0.73 18.40
C PRO A 358 4.31 -1.38 18.01
N VAL A 359 3.66 -2.01 18.99
CA VAL A 359 2.33 -2.59 18.85
C VAL A 359 1.34 -1.67 19.56
N VAL A 360 0.52 -0.97 18.78
CA VAL A 360 -0.45 0.00 19.29
C VAL A 360 -1.76 -0.69 19.66
N VAL A 361 -2.22 -0.46 20.89
CA VAL A 361 -3.47 -0.98 21.42
C VAL A 361 -4.26 0.15 22.02
N VAL A 362 -5.32 0.60 21.36
CA VAL A 362 -6.21 1.67 21.86
C VAL A 362 -7.50 1.06 22.39
N ARG A 363 -7.92 1.50 23.57
CA ARG A 363 -9.20 1.16 24.20
C ARG A 363 -9.99 2.43 24.49
N SER A 364 -11.30 2.33 24.43
CA SER A 364 -12.20 3.38 24.91
C SER A 364 -12.73 3.03 26.30
N LYS A 365 -12.72 4.00 27.20
CA LYS A 365 -13.43 3.94 28.48
C LYS A 365 -14.82 4.58 28.38
N SER A 366 -15.15 5.14 27.20
CA SER A 366 -16.40 5.83 26.91
C SER A 366 -16.94 5.32 25.57
N GLY A 367 -18.26 5.16 25.46
CA GLY A 367 -18.90 4.74 24.23
C GLY A 367 -18.73 3.23 23.89
N ARG A 368 -19.47 2.79 22.88
CA ARG A 368 -19.42 1.42 22.38
C ARG A 368 -18.41 1.32 21.23
N MET A 369 -17.33 0.61 21.49
CA MET A 369 -16.28 0.37 20.50
C MET A 369 -16.66 -0.75 19.53
N GLN A 370 -16.42 -0.56 18.24
CA GLN A 370 -16.50 -1.54 17.17
C GLN A 370 -15.15 -1.64 16.45
N GLY A 371 -14.75 -2.85 16.10
CA GLY A 371 -13.44 -3.14 15.51
C GLY A 371 -12.52 -3.93 16.44
N LYS A 372 -11.38 -4.33 15.90
CA LYS A 372 -10.40 -5.15 16.65
C LYS A 372 -9.25 -4.25 17.13
N VAL A 373 -9.00 -4.20 18.43
CA VAL A 373 -7.96 -3.36 19.04
C VAL A 373 -6.53 -3.69 18.57
N HIS A 374 -6.27 -4.93 18.19
CA HIS A 374 -4.97 -5.40 17.71
C HIS A 374 -4.84 -5.43 16.18
N SER A 375 -5.87 -5.03 15.45
CA SER A 375 -5.90 -4.96 13.99
C SER A 375 -5.34 -3.63 13.51
N PRO A 376 -4.70 -3.54 12.34
CA PRO A 376 -4.36 -2.26 11.72
C PRO A 376 -5.59 -1.45 11.26
N SER A 377 -6.74 -2.10 11.06
CA SER A 377 -7.96 -1.41 10.63
C SER A 377 -8.44 -0.38 11.64
N PRO A 378 -9.10 0.71 11.22
CA PRO A 378 -9.69 1.69 12.11
C PRO A 378 -10.68 1.08 13.10
N ILE A 379 -10.80 1.69 14.26
CA ILE A 379 -11.87 1.38 15.23
C ILE A 379 -12.91 2.48 15.24
N HIS A 380 -14.18 2.09 15.29
CA HIS A 380 -15.31 3.01 15.38
C HIS A 380 -15.84 3.06 16.81
N ILE A 381 -16.18 4.25 17.30
CA ILE A 381 -16.72 4.45 18.63
C ILE A 381 -17.94 5.36 18.52
N LYS A 382 -19.11 4.83 18.88
CA LYS A 382 -20.34 5.61 18.99
C LYS A 382 -20.32 6.45 20.25
N VAL A 383 -20.50 7.76 20.11
CA VAL A 383 -20.39 8.74 21.20
C VAL A 383 -21.51 9.76 21.11
N ALA A 384 -21.96 10.28 22.24
CA ALA A 384 -22.97 11.33 22.26
C ALA A 384 -22.35 12.70 21.97
N ALA A 385 -23.05 13.55 21.22
CA ALA A 385 -22.68 14.96 21.04
C ALA A 385 -22.62 15.69 22.40
N GLY A 386 -21.57 16.49 22.60
CA GLY A 386 -21.34 17.22 23.85
C GLY A 386 -20.78 16.36 24.98
N SER A 387 -20.39 15.12 24.75
CA SER A 387 -19.76 14.26 25.75
C SER A 387 -18.23 14.30 25.68
N ASP A 388 -17.58 13.79 26.74
CA ASP A 388 -16.15 13.53 26.75
C ASP A 388 -15.87 12.06 26.41
N VAL A 389 -14.88 11.82 25.54
CA VAL A 389 -14.37 10.49 25.20
C VAL A 389 -13.00 10.30 25.82
N LEU A 390 -12.82 9.22 26.57
CA LEU A 390 -11.54 8.83 27.14
C LEU A 390 -10.96 7.67 26.33
N LEU A 391 -9.82 7.90 25.68
CA LEU A 391 -9.05 6.91 24.96
C LEU A 391 -7.79 6.55 25.74
N ASP A 392 -7.41 5.27 25.72
CA ASP A 392 -6.31 4.72 26.51
C ASP A 392 -5.44 3.78 25.63
N ALA A 393 -4.22 4.20 25.34
CA ALA A 393 -3.19 3.44 24.63
C ALA A 393 -2.12 2.85 25.57
N SER A 394 -2.30 2.90 26.91
CA SER A 394 -1.32 2.44 27.89
C SER A 394 -1.00 0.94 27.84
N LYS A 395 -1.74 0.16 27.02
CA LYS A 395 -1.48 -1.27 26.77
C LYS A 395 -0.71 -1.51 25.48
N SER A 396 -0.29 -0.46 24.80
CA SER A 396 0.70 -0.53 23.73
C SER A 396 2.04 -1.04 24.29
N SER A 397 2.81 -1.72 23.45
CA SER A 397 4.08 -2.31 23.87
C SER A 397 5.07 -2.29 22.73
N ASP A 398 6.34 -2.29 23.07
CA ASP A 398 7.41 -2.48 22.12
C ASP A 398 7.94 -3.91 22.16
N PRO A 399 8.15 -4.59 21.01
CA PRO A 399 8.67 -5.95 20.98
C PRO A 399 10.12 -6.09 21.44
N ASP A 400 10.90 -5.03 21.41
CA ASP A 400 12.32 -4.98 21.81
C ASP A 400 12.47 -4.40 23.24
N GLY A 401 11.36 -3.91 23.83
CA GLY A 401 11.31 -3.37 25.18
C GLY A 401 11.65 -1.88 25.27
N ASP A 402 11.62 -1.18 24.16
CA ASP A 402 11.87 0.25 24.09
C ASP A 402 10.76 1.07 24.75
N ARG A 403 11.11 2.28 25.23
CA ARG A 403 10.14 3.22 25.75
C ARG A 403 9.28 3.75 24.61
N LEU A 404 7.99 3.98 24.88
CA LEU A 404 7.03 4.52 23.91
C LEU A 404 6.74 5.99 24.18
N ASP A 405 6.72 6.79 23.12
CA ASP A 405 6.24 8.14 23.08
C ASP A 405 4.92 8.19 22.29
N PHE A 406 3.94 8.94 22.78
CA PHE A 406 2.59 9.00 22.21
C PHE A 406 2.34 10.38 21.63
N LEU A 407 1.52 10.43 20.56
CA LEU A 407 0.98 11.67 20.02
C LEU A 407 -0.43 11.40 19.48
N TRP A 408 -1.40 12.20 19.94
CA TRP A 408 -2.77 12.14 19.45
C TRP A 408 -3.09 13.39 18.65
N TRP A 409 -3.69 13.20 17.50
CA TRP A 409 -4.07 14.31 16.64
C TRP A 409 -5.34 13.99 15.85
N GLN A 410 -6.05 15.04 15.45
CA GLN A 410 -7.22 14.95 14.59
C GLN A 410 -6.82 15.08 13.12
N GLN A 411 -7.46 14.33 12.25
CA GLN A 411 -7.43 14.58 10.82
C GLN A 411 -8.78 15.14 10.37
N PRO A 412 -8.94 16.47 10.26
CA PRO A 412 -10.21 17.08 9.92
C PRO A 412 -10.65 16.79 8.48
N GLU A 413 -9.72 16.59 7.55
CA GLU A 413 -10.01 16.38 6.12
C GLU A 413 -10.72 15.05 5.84
N ALA A 414 -10.47 14.02 6.64
CA ALA A 414 -11.18 12.75 6.57
C ALA A 414 -12.48 12.75 7.38
N SER A 415 -12.69 13.78 8.21
CA SER A 415 -13.85 13.89 9.09
C SER A 415 -15.02 14.58 8.37
N THR A 416 -16.25 14.16 8.66
CA THR A 416 -17.43 14.96 8.24
C THR A 416 -17.65 16.14 9.18
N TYR A 417 -17.02 16.14 10.37
CA TYR A 417 -16.87 17.31 11.24
C TYR A 417 -15.46 17.88 11.06
N ALA A 418 -15.34 18.93 10.24
CA ALA A 418 -14.06 19.48 9.82
C ALA A 418 -13.44 20.49 10.79
N HIS A 419 -14.15 20.87 11.87
CA HIS A 419 -13.63 21.80 12.85
C HIS A 419 -12.70 21.12 13.86
N PRO A 420 -11.71 21.85 14.42
CA PRO A 420 -10.85 21.32 15.47
C PRO A 420 -11.64 20.87 16.70
N VAL A 421 -11.22 19.76 17.32
CA VAL A 421 -11.70 19.31 18.61
C VAL A 421 -10.61 19.44 19.67
N ASP A 422 -11.02 19.65 20.92
CA ASP A 422 -10.06 19.69 22.04
C ASP A 422 -9.60 18.27 22.39
N ILE A 423 -8.28 18.07 22.36
CA ILE A 423 -7.57 16.83 22.74
C ILE A 423 -6.67 17.17 23.93
N SER A 424 -7.12 16.91 25.13
CA SER A 424 -6.33 17.17 26.34
C SER A 424 -5.29 16.09 26.56
N HIS A 425 -4.05 16.47 26.86
CA HIS A 425 -2.92 15.56 27.09
C HIS A 425 -2.56 14.74 25.84
N ALA A 426 -2.43 15.43 24.70
CA ALA A 426 -2.20 14.81 23.38
C ALA A 426 -0.87 14.04 23.26
N ASP A 427 0.04 14.21 24.19
CA ASP A 427 1.35 13.55 24.29
C ASP A 427 1.40 12.42 25.36
N ASP A 428 0.28 12.17 26.04
CA ASP A 428 0.17 11.10 27.03
C ASP A 428 -0.34 9.79 26.40
N SER A 429 -0.13 8.68 27.11
CA SER A 429 -0.71 7.37 26.73
C SER A 429 -2.25 7.32 26.85
N SER A 430 -2.87 8.28 27.49
CA SER A 430 -4.34 8.40 27.65
C SER A 430 -4.78 9.82 27.44
N VAL A 431 -5.83 10.01 26.63
CA VAL A 431 -6.34 11.34 26.27
C VAL A 431 -7.83 11.48 26.55
N ARG A 432 -8.25 12.72 26.73
CA ARG A 432 -9.66 13.12 26.72
C ARG A 432 -9.94 13.96 25.49
N ILE A 433 -11.02 13.62 24.78
CA ILE A 433 -11.51 14.35 23.61
C ILE A 433 -12.88 14.91 23.95
N SER A 434 -13.03 16.22 23.88
CA SER A 434 -14.32 16.87 24.07
C SER A 434 -15.09 16.91 22.75
N VAL A 435 -16.15 16.10 22.66
CA VAL A 435 -16.98 16.00 21.46
C VAL A 435 -17.91 17.23 21.38
N PRO A 436 -17.85 18.04 20.33
CA PRO A 436 -18.69 19.23 20.21
C PRO A 436 -20.19 18.87 20.09
N ARG A 437 -21.06 19.74 20.60
CA ARG A 437 -22.52 19.51 20.52
C ARG A 437 -23.07 19.59 19.11
N ASP A 438 -22.45 20.38 18.26
CA ASP A 438 -22.80 20.56 16.83
C ASP A 438 -22.20 19.48 15.91
N ALA A 439 -21.48 18.51 16.48
CA ALA A 439 -20.95 17.36 15.73
C ALA A 439 -21.96 16.22 15.58
N SER A 440 -23.20 16.33 16.11
CA SER A 440 -24.22 15.28 15.99
C SER A 440 -24.45 14.86 14.52
N GLY A 441 -24.48 13.56 14.24
CA GLY A 441 -24.60 12.98 12.90
C GLY A 441 -23.31 13.06 12.06
N LYS A 442 -22.18 13.41 12.66
CA LYS A 442 -20.89 13.57 11.99
C LYS A 442 -19.87 12.54 12.49
N THR A 443 -18.76 12.41 11.73
CA THR A 443 -17.59 11.63 12.13
C THR A 443 -16.42 12.55 12.49
N ILE A 444 -15.60 12.11 13.46
CA ILE A 444 -14.35 12.78 13.84
C ILE A 444 -13.24 11.74 13.79
N HIS A 445 -12.21 11.97 12.99
CA HIS A 445 -11.08 11.06 12.85
C HIS A 445 -9.93 11.49 13.77
N ILE A 446 -9.57 10.61 14.70
CA ILE A 446 -8.44 10.77 15.62
C ILE A 446 -7.42 9.71 15.30
N VAL A 447 -6.14 10.08 15.35
CA VAL A 447 -5.03 9.15 15.18
C VAL A 447 -4.20 9.13 16.45
N CYS A 448 -3.93 7.93 16.95
CA CYS A 448 -2.90 7.66 17.94
C CYS A 448 -1.64 7.24 17.18
N GLU A 449 -0.60 8.03 17.32
CA GLU A 449 0.73 7.80 16.76
C GLU A 449 1.66 7.43 17.91
N VAL A 450 2.39 6.31 17.76
CA VAL A 450 3.25 5.78 18.83
C VAL A 450 4.62 5.50 18.26
N HIS A 451 5.63 6.20 18.78
CA HIS A 451 7.03 5.98 18.44
C HIS A 451 7.74 5.21 19.54
N ASP A 452 8.68 4.36 19.15
CA ASP A 452 9.63 3.78 20.09
C ASP A 452 10.86 4.71 20.33
N SER A 453 11.69 4.37 21.31
CA SER A 453 12.96 5.05 21.57
C SER A 453 14.17 4.29 21.01
N GLY A 454 13.94 3.25 20.23
CA GLY A 454 14.96 2.42 19.62
C GLY A 454 15.63 3.07 18.41
N PRO A 455 16.58 2.36 17.79
CA PRO A 455 17.19 2.81 16.54
C PRO A 455 16.14 3.07 15.46
N PHE A 456 16.31 4.13 14.70
CA PHE A 456 15.37 4.66 13.70
C PHE A 456 14.07 5.23 14.28
N ARG A 457 13.82 5.11 15.58
CA ARG A 457 12.61 5.63 16.22
C ARG A 457 11.34 5.23 15.45
N LEU A 458 11.08 3.93 15.36
CA LEU A 458 10.01 3.38 14.55
C LEU A 458 8.62 3.75 15.07
N VAL A 459 7.67 3.78 14.16
CA VAL A 459 6.30 4.23 14.43
C VAL A 459 5.27 3.15 14.10
N ALA A 460 4.18 3.15 14.84
CA ALA A 460 2.93 2.51 14.45
C ALA A 460 1.75 3.40 14.84
N TYR A 461 0.62 3.19 14.18
CA TYR A 461 -0.53 4.05 14.33
C TYR A 461 -1.78 3.27 14.74
N LYS A 462 -2.78 4.01 15.19
CA LYS A 462 -4.14 3.53 15.30
C LYS A 462 -5.11 4.66 15.00
N ARG A 463 -5.95 4.47 13.99
CA ARG A 463 -7.03 5.40 13.67
C ARG A 463 -8.28 5.05 14.47
N ILE A 464 -8.90 6.07 15.03
CA ILE A 464 -10.15 6.01 15.78
C ILE A 464 -11.14 6.95 15.08
N ILE A 465 -12.31 6.42 14.73
CA ILE A 465 -13.40 7.19 14.14
C ILE A 465 -14.50 7.30 15.19
N LEU A 466 -14.76 8.53 15.65
CA LEU A 466 -15.88 8.80 16.53
C LEU A 466 -17.12 9.03 15.68
N ASP A 467 -18.10 8.14 15.80
CA ASP A 467 -19.42 8.28 15.18
C ASP A 467 -20.32 9.01 16.18
N VAL A 468 -20.57 10.30 15.93
CA VAL A 468 -21.28 11.18 16.90
C VAL A 468 -22.78 11.05 16.71
N GLU A 469 -23.47 10.58 17.75
CA GLU A 469 -24.95 10.41 17.80
C GLU A 469 -25.66 11.63 18.37
#